data_d7f9d7905679f8b2f23d69c4eeea8781
#
_entry.id   d7f9d7905679f8b2f23d69c4eeea8781
#
_cell.length_a   1.000
_cell.length_b   1.000
_cell.length_c   1.000
_cell.angle_alpha   90.00
_cell.angle_beta   90.00
_cell.angle_gamma   90.00
#
_symmetry.space_group_name_H-M   'P 1'
#
loop_
_entity.id
_entity.type
_entity.pdbx_description
1 polymer ?
#
loop_
_entity_poly.entity_id
_entity_poly.type
_entity_poly.pdbx_seq_one_letter_code
_entity_poly.pdbx_strand_id
1 'polypeptide(L)'
;MPVVVLFIIFAVALVIAIPVSISLGIASVLPSIFDPSFTVSAKYLIRAMFGGLDSFPLLAVPMFVLSGIIMAKGGISKKLFDVFAYFLGKFTAGMPCAVIVTCLFYGAISGSAPATVAAVGSMTIPILTSLGYELVFATAIVAVAGGLGVIIPPSIPFIMYGMASGASVSDLFLAGIVPGLMIGLLLMLFAICYCKRHGEDKEKIASEVNVLHKKGLLTVLKESFFALLSPIIILGCIYSGVASPTEAAVISVFYALIVSIFVYRSIHIKDIWGILIEAVKTFTPILFILAASTAFSRVLTLMQVPQSVSEFILANFHSPVVILLIINLFLLIVGMVMDTTPAILILTPILLPIVEAIGMNPVQFGVIMVVNLAIGFVTPPIGVNLFVASSLTDVPVMDIAKKSMAMIGLFLVALLLITFIPAISLCLL
;
A
#
# COMPACT_ATOMS: atom_id res chain seq x y z
N MET A 1 8.80 -32.74 -9.19
CA MET A 1 7.96 -32.51 -10.36
C MET A 1 6.61 -31.81 -10.07
N PRO A 2 5.79 -32.23 -9.09
CA PRO A 2 4.46 -31.62 -8.90
C PRO A 2 4.50 -30.11 -8.54
N VAL A 3 5.51 -29.63 -7.80
CA VAL A 3 5.65 -28.21 -7.42
C VAL A 3 5.85 -27.29 -8.63
N VAL A 4 6.73 -27.68 -9.56
CA VAL A 4 7.01 -26.88 -10.78
C VAL A 4 5.75 -26.79 -11.65
N VAL A 5 5.02 -27.90 -11.80
CA VAL A 5 3.77 -27.95 -12.55
C VAL A 5 2.72 -27.03 -11.92
N LEU A 6 2.60 -27.01 -10.59
CA LEU A 6 1.68 -26.14 -9.85
C LEU A 6 1.96 -24.65 -10.16
N PHE A 7 3.22 -24.21 -10.07
CA PHE A 7 3.58 -22.83 -10.37
C PHE A 7 3.43 -22.47 -11.86
N ILE A 8 3.72 -23.41 -12.77
CA ILE A 8 3.49 -23.20 -14.21
C ILE A 8 2.00 -22.99 -14.47
N ILE A 9 1.12 -23.84 -13.92
CA ILE A 9 -0.32 -23.70 -14.11
C ILE A 9 -0.84 -22.39 -13.50
N PHE A 10 -0.38 -22.04 -12.30
CA PHE A 10 -0.70 -20.77 -11.69
C PHE A 10 -0.27 -19.58 -12.59
N ALA A 11 0.96 -19.60 -13.11
CA ALA A 11 1.45 -18.57 -14.01
C ALA A 11 0.66 -18.50 -15.32
N VAL A 12 0.36 -19.65 -15.93
CA VAL A 12 -0.47 -19.72 -17.15
C VAL A 12 -1.86 -19.16 -16.90
N ALA A 13 -2.49 -19.52 -15.77
CA ALA A 13 -3.81 -19.00 -15.39
C ALA A 13 -3.80 -17.47 -15.27
N LEU A 14 -2.73 -16.90 -14.71
CA LEU A 14 -2.58 -15.44 -14.64
C LEU A 14 -2.39 -14.80 -16.03
N VAL A 15 -1.58 -15.40 -16.90
CA VAL A 15 -1.32 -14.90 -18.27
C VAL A 15 -2.59 -14.88 -19.12
N ILE A 16 -3.48 -15.87 -18.95
CA ILE A 16 -4.80 -15.90 -19.63
C ILE A 16 -5.87 -15.09 -18.90
N ALA A 17 -5.44 -14.23 -17.96
CA ALA A 17 -6.29 -13.27 -17.24
C ALA A 17 -7.39 -13.92 -16.36
N ILE A 18 -7.18 -15.15 -15.87
CA ILE A 18 -8.05 -15.72 -14.84
C ILE A 18 -7.83 -14.95 -13.53
N PRO A 19 -8.90 -14.56 -12.79
CA PRO A 19 -8.75 -13.89 -11.51
C PRO A 19 -7.85 -14.64 -10.55
N VAL A 20 -6.97 -13.94 -9.83
CA VAL A 20 -5.93 -14.51 -8.95
C VAL A 20 -6.50 -15.52 -7.96
N SER A 21 -7.65 -15.21 -7.34
CA SER A 21 -8.32 -16.10 -6.39
C SER A 21 -8.75 -17.43 -7.01
N ILE A 22 -9.25 -17.40 -8.24
CA ILE A 22 -9.65 -18.62 -8.98
C ILE A 22 -8.39 -19.39 -9.39
N SER A 23 -7.36 -18.70 -9.88
CA SER A 23 -6.06 -19.33 -10.23
C SER A 23 -5.43 -20.05 -9.05
N LEU A 24 -5.48 -19.46 -7.85
CA LEU A 24 -5.02 -20.09 -6.61
C LEU A 24 -5.87 -21.31 -6.23
N GLY A 25 -7.19 -21.22 -6.38
CA GLY A 25 -8.10 -22.34 -6.14
C GLY A 25 -7.81 -23.52 -7.06
N ILE A 26 -7.67 -23.27 -8.36
CA ILE A 26 -7.29 -24.30 -9.36
C ILE A 26 -5.94 -24.92 -9.00
N ALA A 27 -4.91 -24.08 -8.76
CA ALA A 27 -3.58 -24.55 -8.40
C ALA A 27 -3.56 -25.39 -7.12
N SER A 28 -4.47 -25.12 -6.16
CA SER A 28 -4.58 -25.86 -4.91
C SER A 28 -5.16 -27.29 -5.10
N VAL A 29 -6.00 -27.49 -6.10
CA VAL A 29 -6.63 -28.80 -6.38
C VAL A 29 -5.72 -29.72 -7.21
N LEU A 30 -4.91 -29.13 -8.08
CA LEU A 30 -4.13 -29.86 -9.08
C LEU A 30 -3.16 -30.91 -8.54
N PRO A 31 -2.43 -30.71 -7.42
CA PRO A 31 -1.52 -31.73 -6.90
C PRO A 31 -2.20 -33.07 -6.65
N SER A 32 -3.46 -33.09 -6.17
CA SER A 32 -4.23 -34.30 -5.93
C SER A 32 -4.70 -35.00 -7.21
N ILE A 33 -4.69 -34.30 -8.35
CA ILE A 33 -5.03 -34.90 -9.65
C ILE A 33 -3.82 -35.61 -10.26
N PHE A 34 -2.63 -35.04 -10.10
CA PHE A 34 -1.39 -35.55 -10.70
C PHE A 34 -0.65 -36.58 -9.81
N ASP A 35 -0.88 -36.53 -8.51
CA ASP A 35 -0.29 -37.46 -7.55
C ASP A 35 -1.36 -38.06 -6.64
N PRO A 36 -1.82 -39.32 -6.93
CA PRO A 36 -2.83 -39.97 -6.11
C PRO A 36 -2.40 -40.23 -4.65
N SER A 37 -1.10 -40.15 -4.34
CA SER A 37 -0.59 -40.28 -2.98
C SER A 37 -0.79 -38.96 -2.18
N PHE A 38 -0.97 -37.84 -2.88
CA PHE A 38 -1.20 -36.51 -2.29
C PHE A 38 -2.70 -36.23 -2.24
N THR A 39 -3.37 -36.74 -1.22
CA THR A 39 -4.83 -36.61 -1.08
C THR A 39 -5.21 -35.30 -0.36
N VAL A 40 -5.34 -34.22 -1.10
CA VAL A 40 -5.99 -32.98 -0.60
C VAL A 40 -7.45 -32.99 -1.03
N SER A 41 -8.35 -33.31 -0.10
CA SER A 41 -9.79 -33.32 -0.40
C SER A 41 -10.33 -31.90 -0.57
N ALA A 42 -11.36 -31.74 -1.40
CA ALA A 42 -12.09 -30.45 -1.53
C ALA A 42 -12.59 -29.94 -0.16
N LYS A 43 -12.98 -30.87 0.74
CA LYS A 43 -13.37 -30.52 2.12
C LYS A 43 -12.22 -29.89 2.91
N TYR A 44 -10.98 -30.36 2.73
CA TYR A 44 -9.80 -29.78 3.38
C TYR A 44 -9.55 -28.34 2.86
N LEU A 45 -9.59 -28.15 1.54
CA LEU A 45 -9.39 -26.83 0.94
C LEU A 45 -10.45 -25.83 1.40
N ILE A 46 -11.73 -26.23 1.37
CA ILE A 46 -12.83 -25.36 1.85
C ILE A 46 -12.64 -25.01 3.34
N ARG A 47 -12.27 -25.98 4.19
CA ARG A 47 -11.97 -25.69 5.60
C ARG A 47 -10.80 -24.75 5.76
N ALA A 48 -9.74 -24.89 4.95
CA ALA A 48 -8.60 -23.97 4.96
C ALA A 48 -9.00 -22.56 4.54
N MET A 49 -9.85 -22.43 3.51
CA MET A 49 -10.40 -21.14 3.07
C MET A 49 -11.20 -20.45 4.18
N PHE A 50 -12.12 -21.17 4.84
CA PHE A 50 -12.90 -20.60 5.96
C PHE A 50 -12.00 -20.27 7.16
N GLY A 51 -11.05 -21.14 7.51
CA GLY A 51 -10.12 -20.90 8.60
C GLY A 51 -9.22 -19.69 8.37
N GLY A 52 -8.89 -19.39 7.11
CA GLY A 52 -8.15 -18.17 6.75
C GLY A 52 -8.96 -16.88 6.93
N LEU A 53 -10.29 -16.97 6.85
CA LEU A 53 -11.18 -15.84 7.07
C LEU A 53 -11.58 -15.65 8.54
N ASP A 54 -11.45 -16.68 9.36
CA ASP A 54 -11.78 -16.64 10.78
C ASP A 54 -10.61 -16.11 11.61
N SER A 55 -10.34 -14.81 11.43
CA SER A 55 -9.22 -14.12 12.09
C SER A 55 -9.64 -12.72 12.53
N PHE A 56 -9.43 -12.40 13.83
CA PHE A 56 -9.78 -11.11 14.39
C PHE A 56 -9.05 -9.93 13.72
N PRO A 57 -7.74 -9.99 13.43
CA PRO A 57 -7.04 -8.93 12.71
C PRO A 57 -7.60 -8.64 11.32
N LEU A 58 -8.22 -9.62 10.68
CA LEU A 58 -8.82 -9.45 9.35
C LEU A 58 -9.96 -8.44 9.34
N LEU A 59 -10.70 -8.32 10.44
CA LEU A 59 -11.82 -7.35 10.55
C LEU A 59 -11.35 -5.90 10.41
N ALA A 60 -10.07 -5.62 10.65
CA ALA A 60 -9.51 -4.29 10.43
C ALA A 60 -9.57 -3.86 8.96
N VAL A 61 -9.43 -4.80 8.01
CA VAL A 61 -9.38 -4.49 6.57
C VAL A 61 -10.69 -3.87 6.07
N PRO A 62 -11.88 -4.49 6.22
CA PRO A 62 -13.14 -3.87 5.81
C PRO A 62 -13.40 -2.54 6.52
N MET A 63 -12.98 -2.42 7.79
CA MET A 63 -13.17 -1.18 8.55
C MET A 63 -12.27 -0.04 8.04
N PHE A 64 -10.98 -0.28 7.77
CA PHE A 64 -10.11 0.74 7.18
C PHE A 64 -10.53 1.11 5.76
N VAL A 65 -10.94 0.14 4.93
CA VAL A 65 -11.50 0.42 3.59
C VAL A 65 -12.73 1.33 3.69
N LEU A 66 -13.66 0.99 4.58
CA LEU A 66 -14.88 1.79 4.78
C LEU A 66 -14.53 3.20 5.28
N SER A 67 -13.66 3.31 6.28
CA SER A 67 -13.19 4.59 6.81
C SER A 67 -12.53 5.44 5.71
N GLY A 68 -11.65 4.85 4.90
CA GLY A 68 -10.99 5.53 3.78
C GLY A 68 -11.98 6.07 2.75
N ILE A 69 -13.01 5.29 2.37
CA ILE A 69 -14.05 5.74 1.42
C ILE A 69 -14.89 6.88 2.00
N ILE A 70 -15.28 6.78 3.30
CA ILE A 70 -16.02 7.85 3.97
C ILE A 70 -15.19 9.13 3.96
N MET A 71 -13.91 9.05 4.29
CA MET A 71 -13.01 10.21 4.36
C MET A 71 -12.72 10.81 2.98
N ALA A 72 -12.62 9.98 1.93
CA ALA A 72 -12.48 10.44 0.55
C ALA A 72 -13.69 11.28 0.13
N LYS A 73 -14.90 10.73 0.30
CA LYS A 73 -16.16 11.43 -0.02
C LYS A 73 -16.45 12.60 0.94
N GLY A 74 -15.92 12.50 2.16
CA GLY A 74 -15.99 13.54 3.18
C GLY A 74 -15.14 14.79 2.89
N GLY A 75 -14.33 14.78 1.82
CA GLY A 75 -13.50 15.92 1.42
C GLY A 75 -12.28 16.14 2.33
N ILE A 76 -11.90 15.14 3.12
CA ILE A 76 -10.78 15.20 4.06
C ILE A 76 -9.46 15.41 3.33
N SER A 77 -9.26 14.75 2.16
CA SER A 77 -8.06 14.90 1.34
C SER A 77 -7.79 16.35 0.95
N LYS A 78 -8.85 17.11 0.60
CA LYS A 78 -8.72 18.54 0.27
C LYS A 78 -8.29 19.37 1.49
N LYS A 79 -8.86 19.11 2.65
CA LYS A 79 -8.51 19.81 3.88
C LYS A 79 -7.06 19.56 4.29
N LEU A 80 -6.57 18.35 4.11
CA LEU A 80 -5.16 18.00 4.34
C LEU A 80 -4.26 18.76 3.36
N PHE A 81 -4.59 18.76 2.07
CA PHE A 81 -3.80 19.46 1.06
C PHE A 81 -3.75 20.96 1.31
N ASP A 82 -4.88 21.60 1.65
CA ASP A 82 -4.94 23.04 1.91
C ASP A 82 -3.99 23.48 3.05
N VAL A 83 -3.86 22.64 4.11
CA VAL A 83 -2.89 22.91 5.19
C VAL A 83 -1.46 22.82 4.68
N PHE A 84 -1.12 21.72 3.98
CA PHE A 84 0.26 21.56 3.53
C PHE A 84 0.63 22.56 2.45
N ALA A 85 -0.29 22.91 1.56
CA ALA A 85 -0.12 23.98 0.59
C ALA A 85 0.05 25.36 1.26
N TYR A 86 -0.64 25.62 2.38
CA TYR A 86 -0.46 26.84 3.16
C TYR A 86 0.97 27.00 3.66
N PHE A 87 1.58 25.92 4.20
CA PHE A 87 2.93 25.98 4.76
C PHE A 87 4.02 25.85 3.69
N LEU A 88 3.84 24.96 2.72
CA LEU A 88 4.87 24.61 1.75
C LEU A 88 4.78 25.42 0.45
N GLY A 89 3.59 25.92 0.09
CA GLY A 89 3.33 26.49 -1.24
C GLY A 89 4.21 27.67 -1.64
N LYS A 90 4.82 28.40 -0.68
CA LYS A 90 5.75 29.50 -0.96
C LYS A 90 7.16 29.06 -1.38
N PHE A 91 7.52 27.81 -1.07
CA PHE A 91 8.84 27.28 -1.40
C PHE A 91 8.89 26.73 -2.83
N THR A 92 10.10 26.61 -3.37
CA THR A 92 10.29 25.93 -4.65
C THR A 92 9.83 24.48 -4.54
N ALA A 93 9.04 24.02 -5.49
CA ALA A 93 8.34 22.72 -5.48
C ALA A 93 7.35 22.57 -4.31
N GLY A 94 6.92 23.67 -3.69
CA GLY A 94 6.07 23.63 -2.51
C GLY A 94 4.75 22.93 -2.76
N MET A 95 4.12 23.10 -3.92
CA MET A 95 2.87 22.45 -4.26
C MET A 95 3.04 20.93 -4.51
N PRO A 96 4.01 20.45 -5.30
CA PRO A 96 4.34 19.02 -5.36
C PRO A 96 4.70 18.40 -4.01
N CYS A 97 5.46 19.10 -3.17
CA CYS A 97 5.77 18.63 -1.81
C CYS A 97 4.50 18.53 -0.95
N ALA A 98 3.57 19.49 -1.05
CA ALA A 98 2.28 19.41 -0.36
C ALA A 98 1.47 18.19 -0.80
N VAL A 99 1.52 17.81 -2.09
CA VAL A 99 0.90 16.56 -2.59
C VAL A 99 1.53 15.33 -1.93
N ILE A 100 2.87 15.25 -1.87
CA ILE A 100 3.56 14.10 -1.27
C ILE A 100 3.18 13.96 0.22
N VAL A 101 3.19 15.07 0.98
CA VAL A 101 2.80 15.06 2.39
C VAL A 101 1.31 14.72 2.55
N THR A 102 0.46 15.17 1.63
CA THR A 102 -0.97 14.79 1.61
C THR A 102 -1.11 13.28 1.38
N CYS A 103 -0.33 12.68 0.48
CA CYS A 103 -0.33 11.23 0.26
C CYS A 103 0.13 10.46 1.50
N LEU A 104 1.14 10.96 2.24
CA LEU A 104 1.57 10.37 3.52
C LEU A 104 0.43 10.36 4.54
N PHE A 105 -0.19 11.52 4.78
CA PHE A 105 -1.28 11.64 5.75
C PHE A 105 -2.56 10.91 5.32
N TYR A 106 -2.91 10.99 4.03
CA TYR A 106 -4.06 10.27 3.53
C TYR A 106 -3.82 8.75 3.50
N GLY A 107 -2.59 8.32 3.22
CA GLY A 107 -2.15 6.94 3.36
C GLY A 107 -2.37 6.41 4.76
N ALA A 108 -2.01 7.22 5.78
CA ALA A 108 -2.27 6.92 7.19
C ALA A 108 -3.77 6.85 7.57
N ILE A 109 -4.66 7.02 6.62
CA ILE A 109 -6.11 6.90 6.80
C ILE A 109 -6.65 5.71 5.99
N SER A 110 -6.23 5.61 4.71
CA SER A 110 -6.77 4.66 3.74
C SER A 110 -6.10 3.28 3.79
N GLY A 111 -4.83 3.23 4.18
CA GLY A 111 -4.01 2.01 4.18
C GLY A 111 -3.82 1.36 2.80
N SER A 112 -4.13 2.09 1.71
CA SER A 112 -4.17 1.58 0.33
C SER A 112 -3.54 2.56 -0.65
N ALA A 113 -2.62 2.08 -1.47
CA ALA A 113 -1.94 2.91 -2.47
C ALA A 113 -2.89 3.36 -3.60
N PRO A 114 -3.67 2.48 -4.26
CA PRO A 114 -4.61 2.91 -5.29
C PRO A 114 -5.68 3.88 -4.77
N ALA A 115 -6.18 3.68 -3.54
CA ALA A 115 -7.15 4.58 -2.93
C ALA A 115 -6.53 5.97 -2.65
N THR A 116 -5.27 6.02 -2.25
CA THR A 116 -4.53 7.27 -2.06
C THR A 116 -4.34 8.01 -3.38
N VAL A 117 -3.94 7.31 -4.46
CA VAL A 117 -3.83 7.91 -5.80
C VAL A 117 -5.15 8.48 -6.27
N ALA A 118 -6.24 7.71 -6.13
CA ALA A 118 -7.57 8.16 -6.56
C ALA A 118 -8.04 9.39 -5.78
N ALA A 119 -7.98 9.34 -4.44
CA ALA A 119 -8.50 10.41 -3.59
C ALA A 119 -7.67 11.70 -3.64
N VAL A 120 -6.34 11.59 -3.60
CA VAL A 120 -5.46 12.75 -3.65
C VAL A 120 -5.30 13.23 -5.09
N GLY A 121 -5.15 12.31 -6.05
CA GLY A 121 -4.92 12.62 -7.46
C GLY A 121 -6.08 13.35 -8.12
N SER A 122 -7.32 12.89 -7.90
CA SER A 122 -8.52 13.53 -8.48
C SER A 122 -8.62 15.02 -8.18
N MET A 123 -8.08 15.44 -7.05
CA MET A 123 -8.10 16.83 -6.60
C MET A 123 -6.81 17.58 -6.96
N THR A 124 -5.65 16.97 -6.70
CA THR A 124 -4.37 17.68 -6.79
C THR A 124 -3.82 17.79 -8.20
N ILE A 125 -4.08 16.81 -9.07
CA ILE A 125 -3.61 16.88 -10.46
C ILE A 125 -4.19 18.09 -11.21
N PRO A 126 -5.52 18.37 -11.17
CA PRO A 126 -6.07 19.59 -11.76
C PRO A 126 -5.47 20.87 -11.18
N ILE A 127 -5.24 20.91 -9.85
CA ILE A 127 -4.63 22.08 -9.19
C ILE A 127 -3.20 22.29 -9.71
N LEU A 128 -2.35 21.23 -9.70
CA LEU A 128 -0.98 21.36 -10.19
C LEU A 128 -0.94 21.80 -11.65
N THR A 129 -1.82 21.26 -12.49
CA THR A 129 -1.88 21.59 -13.92
C THR A 129 -2.31 23.06 -14.12
N SER A 130 -3.28 23.57 -13.36
CA SER A 130 -3.71 24.97 -13.41
C SER A 130 -2.59 25.93 -12.98
N LEU A 131 -1.70 25.47 -12.12
CA LEU A 131 -0.51 26.21 -11.66
C LEU A 131 0.66 26.16 -12.65
N GLY A 132 0.48 25.48 -13.81
CA GLY A 132 1.48 25.44 -14.87
C GLY A 132 2.45 24.25 -14.80
N TYR A 133 2.23 23.28 -13.89
CA TYR A 133 3.01 22.06 -13.91
C TYR A 133 2.57 21.15 -15.08
N GLU A 134 3.54 20.45 -15.68
CA GLU A 134 3.28 19.49 -16.73
C GLU A 134 2.34 18.39 -16.26
N LEU A 135 1.25 18.11 -17.02
CA LEU A 135 0.25 17.12 -16.64
C LEU A 135 0.86 15.74 -16.35
N VAL A 136 1.82 15.30 -17.19
CA VAL A 136 2.51 14.00 -17.01
C VAL A 136 3.31 13.99 -15.71
N PHE A 137 3.97 15.09 -15.35
CA PHE A 137 4.70 15.20 -14.07
C PHE A 137 3.75 15.18 -12.88
N ALA A 138 2.66 15.98 -12.94
CA ALA A 138 1.66 16.02 -11.88
C ALA A 138 1.01 14.64 -11.66
N THR A 139 0.73 13.92 -12.73
CA THR A 139 0.18 12.55 -12.69
C THR A 139 1.21 11.56 -12.13
N ALA A 140 2.46 11.63 -12.58
CA ALA A 140 3.54 10.73 -12.13
C ALA A 140 3.85 10.90 -10.65
N ILE A 141 3.93 12.14 -10.14
CA ILE A 141 4.24 12.37 -8.71
C ILE A 141 3.13 11.84 -7.80
N VAL A 142 1.88 11.99 -8.20
CA VAL A 142 0.73 11.43 -7.46
C VAL A 142 0.75 9.90 -7.50
N ALA A 143 0.99 9.29 -8.66
CA ALA A 143 1.06 7.84 -8.80
C ALA A 143 2.14 7.24 -7.89
N VAL A 144 3.33 7.85 -7.85
CA VAL A 144 4.44 7.37 -7.02
C VAL A 144 4.21 7.67 -5.55
N ALA A 145 3.84 8.91 -5.19
CA ALA A 145 3.57 9.28 -3.80
C ALA A 145 2.40 8.51 -3.19
N GLY A 146 1.43 8.10 -4.01
CA GLY A 146 0.35 7.22 -3.59
C GLY A 146 0.83 5.86 -3.07
N GLY A 147 1.99 5.38 -3.52
CA GLY A 147 2.64 4.19 -2.98
C GLY A 147 2.95 4.26 -1.48
N LEU A 148 3.11 5.47 -0.93
CA LEU A 148 3.27 5.68 0.51
C LEU A 148 2.04 5.24 1.31
N GLY A 149 0.86 5.17 0.67
CA GLY A 149 -0.39 4.77 1.29
C GLY A 149 -0.45 3.31 1.77
N VAL A 150 0.48 2.46 1.37
CA VAL A 150 0.61 1.09 1.91
C VAL A 150 1.80 0.94 2.85
N ILE A 151 2.65 1.96 2.96
CA ILE A 151 3.86 1.93 3.80
C ILE A 151 3.61 2.65 5.13
N ILE A 152 2.95 3.82 5.09
CA ILE A 152 2.56 4.55 6.30
C ILE A 152 1.39 3.85 6.98
N PRO A 153 1.49 3.55 8.30
CA PRO A 153 0.39 2.92 9.03
C PRO A 153 -0.82 3.85 9.26
N PRO A 154 -2.04 3.27 9.38
CA PRO A 154 -2.33 1.85 9.23
C PRO A 154 -2.25 1.39 7.77
N SER A 155 -1.81 0.16 7.56
CA SER A 155 -1.54 -0.42 6.25
C SER A 155 -2.18 -1.79 6.11
N ILE A 156 -3.00 -1.97 5.08
CA ILE A 156 -3.62 -3.27 4.77
C ILE A 156 -2.55 -4.35 4.49
N PRO A 157 -1.51 -4.10 3.68
CA PRO A 157 -0.42 -5.05 3.48
C PRO A 157 0.29 -5.49 4.76
N PHE A 158 0.51 -4.59 5.73
CA PHE A 158 1.11 -4.98 7.01
C PHE A 158 0.19 -5.90 7.83
N ILE A 159 -1.14 -5.67 7.79
CA ILE A 159 -2.10 -6.59 8.42
C ILE A 159 -2.01 -7.97 7.77
N MET A 160 -1.98 -8.03 6.44
CA MET A 160 -1.85 -9.29 5.70
C MET A 160 -0.55 -10.02 5.99
N TYR A 161 0.57 -9.27 6.05
CA TYR A 161 1.86 -9.84 6.42
C TYR A 161 1.86 -10.35 7.86
N GLY A 162 1.32 -9.58 8.81
CA GLY A 162 1.20 -10.02 10.21
C GLY A 162 0.39 -11.31 10.35
N MET A 163 -0.70 -11.45 9.58
CA MET A 163 -1.51 -12.68 9.55
C MET A 163 -0.74 -13.87 8.96
N ALA A 164 0.06 -13.65 7.92
CA ALA A 164 0.81 -14.70 7.24
C ALA A 164 2.07 -15.13 7.99
N SER A 165 2.74 -14.20 8.67
CA SER A 165 4.01 -14.41 9.38
C SER A 165 3.86 -14.72 10.87
N GLY A 166 2.70 -14.34 11.48
CA GLY A 166 2.53 -14.32 12.94
C GLY A 166 3.19 -13.13 13.64
N ALA A 167 3.80 -12.19 12.90
CA ALA A 167 4.38 -10.98 13.49
C ALA A 167 3.30 -10.02 13.99
N SER A 168 3.62 -9.25 15.04
CA SER A 168 2.72 -8.25 15.61
C SER A 168 2.39 -7.16 14.59
N VAL A 169 1.09 -6.95 14.34
CA VAL A 169 0.63 -5.88 13.42
C VAL A 169 0.97 -4.50 13.97
N SER A 170 0.95 -4.31 15.29
CA SER A 170 1.34 -3.04 15.92
C SER A 170 2.81 -2.74 15.69
N ASP A 171 3.70 -3.75 15.80
CA ASP A 171 5.14 -3.59 15.57
C ASP A 171 5.43 -3.30 14.09
N LEU A 172 4.71 -3.97 13.17
CA LEU A 172 4.79 -3.67 11.74
C LEU A 172 4.37 -2.24 11.42
N PHE A 173 3.35 -1.74 12.10
CA PHE A 173 2.92 -0.34 11.96
C PHE A 173 3.99 0.62 12.45
N LEU A 174 4.60 0.39 13.62
CA LEU A 174 5.72 1.20 14.10
C LEU A 174 6.90 1.16 13.12
N ALA A 175 7.26 -0.04 12.67
CA ALA A 175 8.38 -0.25 11.76
C ALA A 175 8.21 0.42 10.38
N GLY A 176 6.97 0.67 9.94
CA GLY A 176 6.66 1.33 8.66
C GLY A 176 6.81 2.86 8.67
N ILE A 177 6.80 3.51 9.85
CA ILE A 177 6.79 4.98 9.96
C ILE A 177 8.07 5.59 9.37
N VAL A 178 9.23 5.18 9.87
CA VAL A 178 10.53 5.77 9.48
C VAL A 178 10.84 5.49 8.01
N PRO A 179 10.67 4.27 7.47
CA PRO A 179 10.75 4.00 6.04
C PRO A 179 9.83 4.88 5.18
N GLY A 180 8.58 5.01 5.56
CA GLY A 180 7.62 5.84 4.82
C GLY A 180 7.99 7.32 4.81
N LEU A 181 8.40 7.88 5.95
CA LEU A 181 8.89 9.25 6.05
C LEU A 181 10.16 9.46 5.23
N MET A 182 11.10 8.51 5.27
CA MET A 182 12.34 8.56 4.48
C MET A 182 12.05 8.59 2.99
N ILE A 183 11.16 7.73 2.50
CA ILE A 183 10.75 7.71 1.10
C ILE A 183 10.05 9.02 0.73
N GLY A 184 9.14 9.52 1.56
CA GLY A 184 8.48 10.80 1.35
C GLY A 184 9.47 11.96 1.23
N LEU A 185 10.51 12.01 2.09
CA LEU A 185 11.59 13.00 2.02
C LEU A 185 12.38 12.89 0.72
N LEU A 186 12.73 11.68 0.28
CA LEU A 186 13.44 11.47 -0.99
C LEU A 186 12.61 11.94 -2.20
N LEU A 187 11.30 11.68 -2.18
CA LEU A 187 10.39 12.18 -3.24
C LEU A 187 10.26 13.71 -3.21
N MET A 188 10.23 14.34 -2.02
CA MET A 188 10.23 15.80 -1.91
C MET A 188 11.54 16.40 -2.43
N LEU A 189 12.69 15.79 -2.12
CA LEU A 189 13.99 16.21 -2.67
C LEU A 189 14.01 16.11 -4.19
N PHE A 190 13.47 15.02 -4.75
CA PHE A 190 13.32 14.90 -6.20
C PHE A 190 12.45 16.02 -6.78
N ALA A 191 11.29 16.29 -6.19
CA ALA A 191 10.40 17.35 -6.65
C ALA A 191 11.09 18.72 -6.64
N ILE A 192 11.86 19.03 -5.60
CA ILE A 192 12.66 20.28 -5.52
C ILE A 192 13.71 20.33 -6.63
N CYS A 193 14.45 19.25 -6.84
CA CYS A 193 15.46 19.19 -7.93
C CYS A 193 14.82 19.32 -9.31
N TYR A 194 13.67 18.67 -9.52
CA TYR A 194 12.93 18.72 -10.76
C TYR A 194 12.44 20.14 -11.07
N CYS A 195 11.76 20.79 -10.12
CA CYS A 195 11.21 22.13 -10.28
C CYS A 195 12.31 23.20 -10.45
N LYS A 196 13.46 23.03 -9.77
CA LYS A 196 14.62 23.93 -10.01
C LYS A 196 15.16 23.84 -11.44
N ARG A 197 15.07 22.68 -12.08
CA ARG A 197 15.59 22.49 -13.44
C ARG A 197 14.60 22.93 -14.53
N HIS A 198 13.30 22.71 -14.32
CA HIS A 198 12.28 22.97 -15.32
C HIS A 198 11.60 24.35 -15.14
N GLY A 199 11.82 25.00 -14.00
CA GLY A 199 11.16 26.26 -13.64
C GLY A 199 9.73 26.02 -13.10
N GLU A 200 9.17 27.08 -12.52
CA GLU A 200 7.81 27.10 -11.98
C GLU A 200 7.16 28.45 -12.30
N ASP A 201 5.87 28.46 -12.55
CA ASP A 201 5.09 29.68 -12.73
C ASP A 201 4.80 30.30 -11.35
N LYS A 202 5.77 31.09 -10.86
CA LYS A 202 5.71 31.69 -9.51
C LYS A 202 4.53 32.63 -9.33
N GLU A 203 4.03 33.28 -10.41
CA GLU A 203 2.90 34.20 -10.32
C GLU A 203 1.59 33.42 -10.06
N LYS A 204 1.35 32.35 -10.81
CA LYS A 204 0.17 31.49 -10.59
C LYS A 204 0.21 30.81 -9.23
N ILE A 205 1.36 30.27 -8.82
CA ILE A 205 1.53 29.66 -7.50
C ILE A 205 1.28 30.68 -6.40
N ALA A 206 1.87 31.88 -6.51
CA ALA A 206 1.67 32.93 -5.52
C ALA A 206 0.20 33.38 -5.44
N SER A 207 -0.52 33.44 -6.57
CA SER A 207 -1.94 33.80 -6.58
C SER A 207 -2.79 32.80 -5.79
N GLU A 208 -2.59 31.48 -5.99
CA GLU A 208 -3.34 30.43 -5.28
C GLU A 208 -2.97 30.38 -3.79
N VAL A 209 -1.67 30.42 -3.49
CA VAL A 209 -1.18 30.45 -2.10
C VAL A 209 -1.68 31.71 -1.36
N ASN A 210 -1.75 32.85 -2.02
CA ASN A 210 -2.29 34.08 -1.43
C ASN A 210 -3.79 33.98 -1.12
N VAL A 211 -4.57 33.23 -1.90
CA VAL A 211 -5.98 32.94 -1.59
C VAL A 211 -6.08 32.16 -0.27
N LEU A 212 -5.23 31.13 -0.09
CA LEU A 212 -5.16 30.37 1.17
C LEU A 212 -4.68 31.25 2.33
N HIS A 213 -3.67 32.11 2.10
CA HIS A 213 -3.14 33.03 3.13
C HIS A 213 -4.14 34.10 3.52
N LYS A 214 -4.96 34.61 2.58
CA LYS A 214 -6.05 35.56 2.89
C LYS A 214 -7.11 34.96 3.81
N LYS A 215 -7.36 33.65 3.77
CA LYS A 215 -8.23 32.97 4.75
C LYS A 215 -7.68 33.03 6.18
N GLY A 216 -6.37 33.20 6.33
CA GLY A 216 -5.68 33.19 7.61
C GLY A 216 -5.37 31.80 8.14
N LEU A 217 -4.22 31.65 8.79
CA LEU A 217 -3.73 30.37 9.34
C LEU A 217 -4.75 29.71 10.27
N LEU A 218 -5.35 30.47 11.17
CA LEU A 218 -6.28 29.97 12.17
C LEU A 218 -7.53 29.37 11.52
N THR A 219 -8.00 29.96 10.42
CA THR A 219 -9.16 29.48 9.68
C THR A 219 -8.84 28.16 8.96
N VAL A 220 -7.69 28.10 8.26
CA VAL A 220 -7.25 26.90 7.55
C VAL A 220 -7.02 25.75 8.54
N LEU A 221 -6.38 26.01 9.69
CA LEU A 221 -6.18 25.02 10.73
C LEU A 221 -7.50 24.56 11.37
N LYS A 222 -8.43 25.46 11.65
CA LYS A 222 -9.77 25.09 12.18
C LYS A 222 -10.55 24.23 11.19
N GLU A 223 -10.54 24.59 9.91
CA GLU A 223 -11.22 23.83 8.87
C GLU A 223 -10.64 22.42 8.69
N SER A 224 -9.33 22.26 8.90
CA SER A 224 -8.60 21.00 8.67
C SER A 224 -8.29 20.24 9.96
N PHE A 225 -8.63 20.78 11.11
CA PHE A 225 -8.29 20.22 12.43
C PHE A 225 -8.72 18.76 12.55
N PHE A 226 -9.97 18.47 12.20
CA PHE A 226 -10.49 17.10 12.28
C PHE A 226 -9.87 16.18 11.23
N ALA A 227 -9.45 16.70 10.07
CA ALA A 227 -8.73 15.90 9.07
C ALA A 227 -7.34 15.49 9.59
N LEU A 228 -6.59 16.43 10.19
CA LEU A 228 -5.28 16.19 10.79
C LEU A 228 -5.36 15.28 12.02
N LEU A 229 -6.43 15.38 12.79
CA LEU A 229 -6.62 14.59 14.00
C LEU A 229 -6.89 13.10 13.71
N SER A 230 -7.41 12.77 12.51
CA SER A 230 -7.76 11.39 12.15
C SER A 230 -6.61 10.40 12.28
N PRO A 231 -5.46 10.56 11.61
CA PRO A 231 -4.34 9.62 11.78
C PRO A 231 -3.76 9.65 13.19
N ILE A 232 -3.83 10.81 13.89
CA ILE A 232 -3.35 10.93 15.27
C ILE A 232 -4.20 10.08 16.23
N ILE A 233 -5.52 10.08 16.07
CA ILE A 233 -6.42 9.24 16.89
C ILE A 233 -6.14 7.78 16.61
N ILE A 234 -6.08 7.37 15.33
CA ILE A 234 -5.89 5.97 14.95
C ILE A 234 -4.57 5.44 15.53
N LEU A 235 -3.47 6.12 15.22
CA LEU A 235 -2.14 5.70 15.65
C LEU A 235 -1.95 5.87 17.17
N GLY A 236 -2.50 6.95 17.72
CA GLY A 236 -2.47 7.20 19.16
C GLY A 236 -3.16 6.10 19.97
N CYS A 237 -4.33 5.63 19.54
CA CYS A 237 -5.02 4.51 20.18
C CYS A 237 -4.22 3.20 20.10
N ILE A 238 -3.58 2.92 18.95
CA ILE A 238 -2.79 1.70 18.75
C ILE A 238 -1.52 1.74 19.60
N TYR A 239 -0.75 2.83 19.52
CA TYR A 239 0.55 2.91 20.19
C TYR A 239 0.48 3.14 21.71
N SER A 240 -0.62 3.71 22.19
CA SER A 240 -0.88 3.77 23.64
C SER A 240 -1.38 2.44 24.24
N GLY A 241 -1.65 1.42 23.38
CA GLY A 241 -2.21 0.14 23.83
C GLY A 241 -3.68 0.20 24.24
N VAL A 242 -4.35 1.34 24.04
CA VAL A 242 -5.79 1.50 24.38
C VAL A 242 -6.68 0.71 23.44
N ALA A 243 -6.27 0.56 22.17
CA ALA A 243 -7.01 -0.20 21.18
C ALA A 243 -6.06 -1.05 20.31
N SER A 244 -6.52 -2.25 19.99
CA SER A 244 -5.90 -3.09 18.96
C SER A 244 -6.05 -2.44 17.58
N PRO A 245 -5.26 -2.83 16.55
CA PRO A 245 -5.45 -2.34 15.18
C PRO A 245 -6.88 -2.50 14.65
N THR A 246 -7.57 -3.57 15.03
CA THR A 246 -8.97 -3.82 14.62
C THR A 246 -9.94 -2.84 15.29
N GLU A 247 -9.79 -2.62 16.59
CA GLU A 247 -10.63 -1.66 17.33
C GLU A 247 -10.37 -0.22 16.85
N ALA A 248 -9.11 0.14 16.58
CA ALA A 248 -8.76 1.43 16.01
C ALA A 248 -9.37 1.64 14.61
N ALA A 249 -9.49 0.57 13.81
CA ALA A 249 -10.18 0.63 12.52
C ALA A 249 -11.67 0.94 12.68
N VAL A 250 -12.34 0.33 13.68
CA VAL A 250 -13.74 0.65 14.00
C VAL A 250 -13.87 2.08 14.49
N ILE A 251 -13.01 2.54 15.40
CA ILE A 251 -12.97 3.94 15.87
C ILE A 251 -12.83 4.88 14.68
N SER A 252 -11.97 4.56 13.69
CA SER A 252 -11.77 5.38 12.51
C SER A 252 -13.03 5.53 11.65
N VAL A 253 -13.85 4.48 11.53
CA VAL A 253 -15.14 4.53 10.82
C VAL A 253 -16.11 5.49 11.50
N PHE A 254 -16.30 5.35 12.82
CA PHE A 254 -17.18 6.25 13.56
C PHE A 254 -16.69 7.70 13.53
N TYR A 255 -15.37 7.90 13.68
CA TYR A 255 -14.76 9.21 13.57
C TYR A 255 -15.02 9.83 12.18
N ALA A 256 -14.76 9.07 11.12
CA ALA A 256 -14.99 9.51 9.75
C ALA A 256 -16.46 9.89 9.49
N LEU A 257 -17.41 9.09 9.97
CA LEU A 257 -18.84 9.38 9.86
C LEU A 257 -19.22 10.66 10.60
N ILE A 258 -18.79 10.80 11.87
CA ILE A 258 -19.11 11.99 12.68
C ILE A 258 -18.54 13.24 12.01
N VAL A 259 -17.28 13.22 11.58
CA VAL A 259 -16.63 14.38 10.95
C VAL A 259 -17.29 14.72 9.61
N SER A 260 -17.54 13.72 8.76
CA SER A 260 -18.09 13.96 7.42
C SER A 260 -19.55 14.41 7.43
N ILE A 261 -20.37 13.92 8.38
CA ILE A 261 -21.80 14.23 8.44
C ILE A 261 -22.05 15.53 9.23
N PHE A 262 -21.46 15.65 10.45
CA PHE A 262 -21.82 16.72 11.37
C PHE A 262 -20.89 17.92 11.29
N VAL A 263 -19.58 17.70 11.05
CA VAL A 263 -18.59 18.78 11.01
C VAL A 263 -18.48 19.38 9.61
N TYR A 264 -18.12 18.54 8.62
CA TYR A 264 -17.93 19.01 7.24
C TYR A 264 -19.22 19.03 6.44
N ARG A 265 -20.25 18.32 6.87
CA ARG A 265 -21.57 18.24 6.20
C ARG A 265 -21.48 17.90 4.71
N SER A 266 -20.47 17.10 4.36
CA SER A 266 -20.16 16.69 3.00
C SER A 266 -20.90 15.43 2.58
N ILE A 267 -21.33 14.59 3.56
CA ILE A 267 -22.06 13.36 3.35
C ILE A 267 -23.44 13.47 4.03
N HIS A 268 -24.48 13.08 3.31
CA HIS A 268 -25.83 12.98 3.86
C HIS A 268 -26.14 11.54 4.29
N ILE A 269 -27.03 11.35 5.23
CA ILE A 269 -27.42 10.03 5.74
C ILE A 269 -27.87 9.08 4.62
N LYS A 270 -28.55 9.60 3.59
CA LYS A 270 -28.96 8.84 2.41
C LYS A 270 -27.81 8.31 1.55
N ASP A 271 -26.63 8.94 1.64
CA ASP A 271 -25.45 8.54 0.85
C ASP A 271 -24.72 7.35 1.51
N ILE A 272 -24.98 7.07 2.81
CA ILE A 272 -24.33 6.01 3.59
C ILE A 272 -24.52 4.65 2.92
N TRP A 273 -25.73 4.37 2.40
CA TRP A 273 -26.00 3.10 1.75
C TRP A 273 -25.11 2.88 0.51
N GLY A 274 -24.94 3.92 -0.30
CA GLY A 274 -24.04 3.89 -1.46
C GLY A 274 -22.57 3.68 -1.05
N ILE A 275 -22.14 4.30 0.06
CA ILE A 275 -20.79 4.15 0.61
C ILE A 275 -20.56 2.71 1.11
N LEU A 276 -21.54 2.13 1.80
CA LEU A 276 -21.46 0.73 2.25
C LEU A 276 -21.35 -0.25 1.07
N ILE A 277 -22.15 -0.06 0.02
CA ILE A 277 -22.07 -0.89 -1.19
C ILE A 277 -20.68 -0.77 -1.84
N GLU A 278 -20.13 0.44 -1.94
CA GLU A 278 -18.81 0.67 -2.50
C GLU A 278 -17.71 0.00 -1.65
N ALA A 279 -17.80 0.12 -0.33
CA ALA A 279 -16.87 -0.55 0.58
C ALA A 279 -16.94 -2.08 0.41
N VAL A 280 -18.14 -2.67 0.38
CA VAL A 280 -18.33 -4.11 0.15
C VAL A 280 -17.72 -4.54 -1.18
N LYS A 281 -17.96 -3.79 -2.26
CA LYS A 281 -17.36 -4.08 -3.57
C LYS A 281 -15.84 -4.02 -3.56
N THR A 282 -15.27 -3.15 -2.73
CA THR A 282 -13.82 -2.95 -2.64
C THR A 282 -13.15 -4.06 -1.82
N PHE A 283 -13.70 -4.44 -0.66
CA PHE A 283 -13.02 -5.42 0.19
C PHE A 283 -13.39 -6.88 -0.10
N THR A 284 -14.54 -7.18 -0.70
CA THR A 284 -14.97 -8.56 -1.00
C THR A 284 -13.95 -9.33 -1.85
N PRO A 285 -13.38 -8.77 -2.95
CA PRO A 285 -12.32 -9.44 -3.69
C PRO A 285 -11.09 -9.76 -2.83
N ILE A 286 -10.73 -8.85 -1.91
CA ILE A 286 -9.58 -9.04 -1.01
C ILE A 286 -9.81 -10.24 -0.09
N LEU A 287 -11.02 -10.37 0.50
CA LEU A 287 -11.38 -11.52 1.34
C LEU A 287 -11.36 -12.83 0.54
N PHE A 288 -11.84 -12.82 -0.70
CA PHE A 288 -11.85 -14.01 -1.53
C PHE A 288 -10.43 -14.45 -1.94
N ILE A 289 -9.56 -13.48 -2.25
CA ILE A 289 -8.13 -13.74 -2.49
C ILE A 289 -7.48 -14.32 -1.22
N LEU A 290 -7.75 -13.76 -0.05
CA LEU A 290 -7.22 -14.26 1.22
C LEU A 290 -7.61 -15.72 1.47
N ALA A 291 -8.89 -16.05 1.31
CA ALA A 291 -9.38 -17.41 1.47
C ALA A 291 -8.64 -18.39 0.54
N ALA A 292 -8.57 -18.05 -0.75
CA ALA A 292 -7.89 -18.87 -1.74
C ALA A 292 -6.37 -18.99 -1.48
N SER A 293 -5.71 -17.89 -1.09
CA SER A 293 -4.28 -17.87 -0.75
C SER A 293 -3.98 -18.72 0.48
N THR A 294 -4.85 -18.71 1.48
CA THR A 294 -4.68 -19.55 2.68
C THR A 294 -4.76 -21.04 2.33
N ALA A 295 -5.72 -21.45 1.48
CA ALA A 295 -5.80 -22.81 1.01
C ALA A 295 -4.55 -23.20 0.20
N PHE A 296 -4.10 -22.33 -0.70
CA PHE A 296 -2.89 -22.53 -1.50
C PHE A 296 -1.63 -22.66 -0.64
N SER A 297 -1.45 -21.75 0.35
CA SER A 297 -0.32 -21.79 1.29
C SER A 297 -0.30 -23.11 2.09
N ARG A 298 -1.48 -23.62 2.51
CA ARG A 298 -1.57 -24.95 3.17
C ARG A 298 -1.12 -26.08 2.25
N VAL A 299 -1.48 -26.04 0.98
CA VAL A 299 -1.03 -27.03 -0.02
C VAL A 299 0.48 -26.96 -0.20
N LEU A 300 1.05 -25.76 -0.35
CA LEU A 300 2.50 -25.57 -0.45
C LEU A 300 3.25 -26.12 0.78
N THR A 301 2.70 -25.90 1.97
CA THR A 301 3.27 -26.41 3.22
C THR A 301 3.23 -27.94 3.27
N LEU A 302 2.11 -28.57 2.87
CA LEU A 302 2.01 -30.03 2.78
C LEU A 302 2.98 -30.63 1.75
N MET A 303 3.27 -29.89 0.68
CA MET A 303 4.27 -30.27 -0.34
C MET A 303 5.71 -29.94 0.08
N GLN A 304 5.93 -29.39 1.28
CA GLN A 304 7.23 -28.98 1.80
C GLN A 304 7.97 -27.97 0.89
N VAL A 305 7.21 -27.16 0.14
CA VAL A 305 7.79 -26.18 -0.78
C VAL A 305 8.66 -25.15 -0.06
N PRO A 306 8.22 -24.55 1.07
CA PRO A 306 9.06 -23.60 1.81
C PRO A 306 10.40 -24.20 2.21
N GLN A 307 10.41 -25.45 2.70
CA GLN A 307 11.62 -26.16 3.12
C GLN A 307 12.56 -26.41 1.93
N SER A 308 12.02 -26.96 0.84
CA SER A 308 12.81 -27.26 -0.36
C SER A 308 13.42 -25.99 -0.99
N VAL A 309 12.69 -24.88 -1.01
CA VAL A 309 13.19 -23.61 -1.53
C VAL A 309 14.27 -23.05 -0.60
N SER A 310 14.05 -23.11 0.72
CA SER A 310 15.01 -22.66 1.71
C SER A 310 16.32 -23.44 1.63
N GLU A 311 16.25 -24.77 1.61
CA GLU A 311 17.42 -25.65 1.47
C GLU A 311 18.17 -25.37 0.16
N PHE A 312 17.46 -25.23 -0.95
CA PHE A 312 18.08 -24.90 -2.24
C PHE A 312 18.82 -23.57 -2.21
N ILE A 313 18.21 -22.51 -1.65
CA ILE A 313 18.83 -21.19 -1.59
C ILE A 313 20.05 -21.19 -0.65
N LEU A 314 19.92 -21.78 0.55
CA LEU A 314 21.00 -21.81 1.54
C LEU A 314 22.16 -22.70 1.14
N ALA A 315 21.89 -23.77 0.37
CA ALA A 315 22.95 -24.64 -0.17
C ALA A 315 23.76 -23.99 -1.31
N ASN A 316 23.14 -23.14 -2.11
CA ASN A 316 23.79 -22.54 -3.27
C ASN A 316 24.34 -21.12 -3.00
N PHE A 317 23.78 -20.40 -2.03
CA PHE A 317 24.16 -19.04 -1.71
C PHE A 317 24.55 -18.91 -0.24
N HIS A 318 25.82 -18.57 0.03
CA HIS A 318 26.35 -18.49 1.40
C HIS A 318 26.39 -17.05 1.94
N SER A 319 26.22 -16.04 1.06
CA SER A 319 26.26 -14.64 1.46
C SER A 319 24.84 -14.13 1.76
N PRO A 320 24.54 -13.69 2.98
CA PRO A 320 23.25 -13.06 3.32
C PRO A 320 22.90 -11.89 2.39
N VAL A 321 23.90 -11.11 1.98
CA VAL A 321 23.70 -9.97 1.06
C VAL A 321 23.18 -10.44 -0.30
N VAL A 322 23.75 -11.50 -0.86
CA VAL A 322 23.32 -12.06 -2.15
C VAL A 322 21.90 -12.62 -2.05
N ILE A 323 21.59 -13.34 -0.97
CA ILE A 323 20.24 -13.87 -0.72
C ILE A 323 19.21 -12.74 -0.68
N LEU A 324 19.49 -11.68 0.09
CA LEU A 324 18.58 -10.54 0.20
C LEU A 324 18.40 -9.79 -1.12
N LEU A 325 19.45 -9.64 -1.92
CA LEU A 325 19.36 -9.02 -3.25
C LEU A 325 18.50 -9.87 -4.21
N ILE A 326 18.66 -11.19 -4.18
CA ILE A 326 17.85 -12.12 -5.00
C ILE A 326 16.38 -12.02 -4.57
N ILE A 327 16.10 -12.04 -3.26
CA ILE A 327 14.73 -11.90 -2.73
C ILE A 327 14.13 -10.55 -3.12
N ASN A 328 14.88 -9.45 -2.98
CA ASN A 328 14.40 -8.12 -3.40
C ASN A 328 14.08 -8.07 -4.90
N LEU A 329 14.97 -8.61 -5.75
CA LEU A 329 14.73 -8.66 -7.19
C LEU A 329 13.51 -9.51 -7.53
N PHE A 330 13.35 -10.65 -6.88
CA PHE A 330 12.19 -11.53 -7.06
C PHE A 330 10.89 -10.84 -6.64
N LEU A 331 10.87 -10.18 -5.48
CA LEU A 331 9.71 -9.44 -4.99
C LEU A 331 9.34 -8.26 -5.92
N LEU A 332 10.33 -7.56 -6.49
CA LEU A 332 10.10 -6.52 -7.49
C LEU A 332 9.37 -7.07 -8.72
N ILE A 333 9.87 -8.20 -9.26
CA ILE A 333 9.25 -8.85 -10.43
C ILE A 333 7.81 -9.27 -10.12
N VAL A 334 7.59 -9.87 -8.94
CA VAL A 334 6.24 -10.25 -8.51
C VAL A 334 5.33 -9.04 -8.34
N GLY A 335 5.81 -7.96 -7.71
CA GLY A 335 5.05 -6.72 -7.50
C GLY A 335 4.66 -6.01 -8.80
N MET A 336 5.42 -6.21 -9.90
CA MET A 336 5.05 -5.70 -11.22
C MET A 336 3.83 -6.41 -11.83
N VAL A 337 3.54 -7.66 -11.39
CA VAL A 337 2.54 -8.55 -12.03
C VAL A 337 1.35 -8.81 -11.11
N MET A 338 1.54 -8.73 -9.79
CA MET A 338 0.52 -9.08 -8.80
C MET A 338 0.28 -7.91 -7.83
N ASP A 339 -0.95 -7.86 -7.29
CA ASP A 339 -1.26 -6.99 -6.15
C ASP A 339 -0.51 -7.45 -4.87
N THR A 340 -0.31 -6.52 -3.94
CA THR A 340 0.41 -6.77 -2.67
C THR A 340 -0.23 -7.86 -1.83
N THR A 341 -1.56 -7.89 -1.73
CA THR A 341 -2.27 -8.84 -0.86
C THR A 341 -1.99 -10.30 -1.22
N PRO A 342 -2.25 -10.76 -2.46
CA PRO A 342 -1.93 -12.15 -2.83
C PRO A 342 -0.43 -12.43 -2.79
N ALA A 343 0.42 -11.48 -3.19
CA ALA A 343 1.87 -11.65 -3.16
C ALA A 343 2.37 -11.91 -1.72
N ILE A 344 1.94 -11.12 -0.75
CA ILE A 344 2.31 -11.30 0.66
C ILE A 344 1.85 -12.66 1.18
N LEU A 345 0.58 -13.02 0.97
CA LEU A 345 0.01 -14.25 1.52
C LEU A 345 0.64 -15.53 0.95
N ILE A 346 1.08 -15.49 -0.31
CA ILE A 346 1.74 -16.62 -0.97
C ILE A 346 3.22 -16.69 -0.61
N LEU A 347 3.91 -15.55 -0.64
CA LEU A 347 5.36 -15.52 -0.56
C LEU A 347 5.89 -15.46 0.87
N THR A 348 5.13 -14.92 1.83
CA THR A 348 5.57 -14.87 3.23
C THR A 348 5.92 -16.26 3.77
N PRO A 349 5.07 -17.29 3.66
CA PRO A 349 5.42 -18.62 4.17
C PRO A 349 6.64 -19.27 3.48
N ILE A 350 6.95 -18.85 2.25
CA ILE A 350 8.08 -19.39 1.46
C ILE A 350 9.38 -18.66 1.81
N LEU A 351 9.34 -17.33 1.90
CA LEU A 351 10.52 -16.49 2.03
C LEU A 351 10.93 -16.23 3.48
N LEU A 352 9.96 -16.20 4.41
CA LEU A 352 10.23 -15.91 5.82
C LEU A 352 11.23 -16.90 6.44
N PRO A 353 11.11 -18.24 6.27
CA PRO A 353 12.09 -19.15 6.83
C PRO A 353 13.51 -18.92 6.32
N ILE A 354 13.66 -18.45 5.06
CA ILE A 354 14.96 -18.17 4.45
C ILE A 354 15.62 -16.97 5.13
N VAL A 355 14.86 -15.88 5.31
CA VAL A 355 15.40 -14.66 5.91
C VAL A 355 15.65 -14.79 7.40
N GLU A 356 14.84 -15.59 8.10
CA GLU A 356 15.09 -15.94 9.52
C GLU A 356 16.35 -16.79 9.66
N ALA A 357 16.61 -17.72 8.75
CA ALA A 357 17.82 -18.55 8.77
C ALA A 357 19.12 -17.73 8.62
N ILE A 358 19.06 -16.58 7.95
CA ILE A 358 20.19 -15.64 7.84
C ILE A 358 20.19 -14.58 8.95
N GLY A 359 19.31 -14.69 9.96
CA GLY A 359 19.26 -13.83 11.14
C GLY A 359 18.48 -12.51 10.95
N MET A 360 17.64 -12.36 9.92
CA MET A 360 16.81 -11.17 9.73
C MET A 360 15.57 -11.21 10.63
N ASN A 361 15.23 -10.05 11.20
CA ASN A 361 14.02 -9.88 12.00
C ASN A 361 12.76 -9.98 11.11
N PRO A 362 11.73 -10.78 11.48
CA PRO A 362 10.49 -10.91 10.72
C PRO A 362 9.77 -9.58 10.46
N VAL A 363 9.79 -8.64 11.41
CA VAL A 363 9.16 -7.32 11.24
C VAL A 363 9.91 -6.50 10.19
N GLN A 364 11.25 -6.50 10.21
CA GLN A 364 12.05 -5.84 9.19
C GLN A 364 11.74 -6.41 7.80
N PHE A 365 11.66 -7.75 7.68
CA PHE A 365 11.32 -8.38 6.41
C PHE A 365 9.91 -8.01 5.92
N GLY A 366 8.95 -7.87 6.83
CA GLY A 366 7.61 -7.36 6.50
C GLY A 366 7.65 -5.96 5.87
N VAL A 367 8.47 -5.06 6.42
CA VAL A 367 8.66 -3.72 5.86
C VAL A 367 9.31 -3.79 4.48
N ILE A 368 10.38 -4.60 4.33
CA ILE A 368 11.05 -4.81 3.04
C ILE A 368 10.06 -5.32 1.98
N MET A 369 9.27 -6.32 2.32
CA MET A 369 8.28 -6.91 1.42
C MET A 369 7.23 -5.88 0.99
N VAL A 370 6.66 -5.13 1.92
CA VAL A 370 5.63 -4.12 1.60
C VAL A 370 6.20 -2.97 0.77
N VAL A 371 7.39 -2.46 1.11
CA VAL A 371 8.05 -1.40 0.33
C VAL A 371 8.40 -1.88 -1.08
N ASN A 372 8.89 -3.09 -1.20
CA ASN A 372 9.25 -3.71 -2.48
C ASN A 372 8.03 -3.84 -3.40
N LEU A 373 6.93 -4.40 -2.87
CA LEU A 373 5.68 -4.54 -3.61
C LEU A 373 5.03 -3.18 -3.92
N ALA A 374 5.23 -2.16 -3.06
CA ALA A 374 4.78 -0.79 -3.34
C ALA A 374 5.49 -0.17 -4.55
N ILE A 375 6.77 -0.51 -4.79
CA ILE A 375 7.47 -0.13 -6.03
C ILE A 375 6.80 -0.79 -7.24
N GLY A 376 6.34 -2.02 -7.11
CA GLY A 376 5.61 -2.73 -8.17
C GLY A 376 4.35 -2.00 -8.62
N PHE A 377 3.66 -1.28 -7.73
CA PHE A 377 2.47 -0.48 -8.09
C PHE A 377 2.74 0.65 -9.10
N VAL A 378 3.98 1.08 -9.22
CA VAL A 378 4.38 2.17 -10.13
C VAL A 378 5.33 1.69 -11.23
N THR A 379 5.50 0.38 -11.35
CA THR A 379 6.43 -0.22 -12.33
C THR A 379 5.66 -1.07 -13.35
N PRO A 380 5.85 -0.86 -14.67
CA PRO A 380 5.26 -1.73 -15.70
C PRO A 380 5.72 -3.20 -15.52
N PRO A 381 4.95 -4.21 -15.98
CA PRO A 381 3.87 -4.10 -16.98
C PRO A 381 2.49 -3.72 -16.41
N ILE A 382 2.16 -4.07 -15.16
CA ILE A 382 0.84 -3.73 -14.61
C ILE A 382 0.87 -2.35 -13.95
N GLY A 383 1.53 -2.19 -12.80
CA GLY A 383 1.62 -0.91 -12.12
C GLY A 383 0.26 -0.30 -11.78
N VAL A 384 -0.46 -0.87 -10.83
CA VAL A 384 -1.86 -0.50 -10.51
C VAL A 384 -2.05 1.00 -10.29
N ASN A 385 -1.12 1.66 -9.60
CA ASN A 385 -1.19 3.11 -9.38
C ASN A 385 -1.08 3.91 -10.68
N LEU A 386 -0.31 3.40 -11.67
CA LEU A 386 -0.19 4.04 -12.99
C LEU A 386 -1.53 4.00 -13.72
N PHE A 387 -2.25 2.88 -13.64
CA PHE A 387 -3.58 2.76 -14.25
C PHE A 387 -4.60 3.66 -13.56
N VAL A 388 -4.59 3.72 -12.22
CA VAL A 388 -5.47 4.63 -11.48
C VAL A 388 -5.17 6.08 -11.83
N ALA A 389 -3.90 6.48 -11.87
CA ALA A 389 -3.52 7.83 -12.25
C ALA A 389 -3.84 8.17 -13.72
N SER A 390 -3.67 7.21 -14.63
CA SER A 390 -4.06 7.32 -16.05
C SER A 390 -5.57 7.52 -16.19
N SER A 391 -6.39 6.80 -15.43
CA SER A 391 -7.85 6.95 -15.47
C SER A 391 -8.37 8.31 -14.99
N LEU A 392 -7.55 9.06 -14.24
CA LEU A 392 -7.89 10.41 -13.77
C LEU A 392 -7.52 11.51 -14.79
N THR A 393 -6.63 11.22 -15.72
CA THR A 393 -5.98 12.25 -16.56
C THR A 393 -5.98 11.95 -18.03
N ASP A 394 -6.38 10.73 -18.45
CA ASP A 394 -6.27 10.19 -19.80
C ASP A 394 -4.81 10.16 -20.37
N VAL A 395 -3.79 10.39 -19.51
CA VAL A 395 -2.38 10.27 -19.89
C VAL A 395 -2.05 8.80 -20.06
N PRO A 396 -1.36 8.40 -21.16
CA PRO A 396 -0.96 7.01 -21.36
C PRO A 396 -0.08 6.48 -20.21
N VAL A 397 -0.40 5.28 -19.74
CA VAL A 397 0.31 4.61 -18.62
C VAL A 397 1.82 4.59 -18.83
N MET A 398 2.28 4.36 -20.06
CA MET A 398 3.70 4.29 -20.37
C MET A 398 4.43 5.64 -20.24
N ASP A 399 3.73 6.75 -20.51
CA ASP A 399 4.32 8.09 -20.35
C ASP A 399 4.41 8.48 -18.88
N ILE A 400 3.40 8.11 -18.07
CA ILE A 400 3.46 8.23 -16.61
C ILE A 400 4.63 7.40 -16.07
N ALA A 401 4.75 6.15 -16.50
CA ALA A 401 5.83 5.24 -16.07
C ALA A 401 7.22 5.80 -16.40
N LYS A 402 7.44 6.26 -17.64
CA LYS A 402 8.73 6.89 -18.04
C LYS A 402 9.06 8.09 -17.15
N LYS A 403 8.08 8.95 -16.86
CA LYS A 403 8.28 10.12 -16.00
C LYS A 403 8.55 9.72 -14.54
N SER A 404 8.04 8.57 -14.10
CA SER A 404 8.22 8.02 -12.76
C SER A 404 9.57 7.35 -12.52
N MET A 405 10.34 7.02 -13.57
CA MET A 405 11.57 6.21 -13.46
C MET A 405 12.58 6.76 -12.45
N ALA A 406 12.82 8.08 -12.43
CA ALA A 406 13.76 8.67 -11.48
C ALA A 406 13.26 8.56 -10.02
N MET A 407 11.94 8.69 -9.79
CA MET A 407 11.32 8.52 -8.49
C MET A 407 11.35 7.05 -8.04
N ILE A 408 11.13 6.12 -8.97
CA ILE A 408 11.29 4.68 -8.74
C ILE A 408 12.73 4.36 -8.34
N GLY A 409 13.72 4.97 -8.99
CA GLY A 409 15.12 4.84 -8.60
C GLY A 409 15.40 5.26 -7.15
N LEU A 410 14.78 6.33 -6.67
CA LEU A 410 14.89 6.76 -5.27
C LEU A 410 14.18 5.79 -4.30
N PHE A 411 13.04 5.23 -4.70
CA PHE A 411 12.38 4.17 -3.93
C PHE A 411 13.28 2.92 -3.82
N LEU A 412 13.97 2.54 -4.91
CA LEU A 412 14.92 1.42 -4.88
C LEU A 412 16.11 1.70 -3.95
N VAL A 413 16.64 2.92 -3.95
CA VAL A 413 17.68 3.33 -2.99
C VAL A 413 17.16 3.22 -1.56
N ALA A 414 15.95 3.70 -1.28
CA ALA A 414 15.34 3.56 0.03
C ALA A 414 15.16 2.09 0.42
N LEU A 415 14.69 1.24 -0.50
CA LEU A 415 14.53 -0.20 -0.28
C LEU A 415 15.87 -0.87 0.11
N LEU A 416 16.96 -0.53 -0.58
CA LEU A 416 18.27 -1.07 -0.25
C LEU A 416 18.73 -0.60 1.13
N LEU A 417 18.52 0.67 1.48
CA LEU A 417 18.84 1.18 2.82
C LEU A 417 18.03 0.45 3.90
N ILE A 418 16.74 0.25 3.71
CA ILE A 418 15.85 -0.50 4.62
C ILE A 418 16.30 -1.96 4.75
N THR A 419 16.75 -2.56 3.64
CA THR A 419 17.18 -3.96 3.62
C THR A 419 18.47 -4.16 4.43
N PHE A 420 19.45 -3.27 4.28
CA PHE A 420 20.78 -3.45 4.86
C PHE A 420 21.01 -2.69 6.17
N ILE A 421 20.12 -1.77 6.54
CA ILE A 421 20.20 -1.01 7.78
C ILE A 421 18.97 -1.29 8.64
N PRO A 422 19.02 -2.33 9.52
CA PRO A 422 17.86 -2.73 10.35
C PRO A 422 17.29 -1.58 11.19
N ALA A 423 18.18 -0.68 11.66
CA ALA A 423 17.77 0.47 12.47
C ALA A 423 16.71 1.35 11.80
N ILE A 424 16.64 1.42 10.47
CA ILE A 424 15.62 2.23 9.76
C ILE A 424 14.22 1.70 10.03
N SER A 425 14.05 0.38 10.10
CA SER A 425 12.76 -0.25 10.38
C SER A 425 12.52 -0.53 11.86
N LEU A 426 13.59 -0.79 12.66
CA LEU A 426 13.46 -1.32 14.01
C LEU A 426 13.71 -0.28 15.11
N CYS A 427 14.06 0.98 14.78
CA CYS A 427 14.43 2.00 15.76
C CYS A 427 13.28 2.45 16.66
N LEU A 428 12.02 2.17 16.32
CA LEU A 428 10.84 2.52 17.11
C LEU A 428 10.28 1.31 17.90
N LEU A 429 10.86 0.13 17.74
CA LEU A 429 10.54 -1.10 18.48
C LEU A 429 11.49 -1.24 19.67
#